data_a3d07fcbf3bb2427fdd4abc36933be06
#
_entry.id   a3d07fcbf3bb2427fdd4abc36933be06
#
_cell.length_a   1.000
_cell.length_b   1.000
_cell.length_c   1.000
_cell.angle_alpha   90.00
_cell.angle_beta   90.00
_cell.angle_gamma   90.00
#
_symmetry.space_group_name_H-M   'P 1'
#
loop_
_entity.id
_entity.type
_entity.pdbx_description
1 polymer ?
#
loop_
_entity_poly.entity_id
_entity_poly.type
_entity_poly.pdbx_seq_one_letter_code
_entity_poly.pdbx_strand_id
1 'polypeptide(L)'
;MNSKGLAVIVLAAGKGARMKSSIAKVLHPIKNQPLLYYVLESLVPLNPDFSILVVGFQSEVVKESFSDRGLIFVEQKEQLGTGHAAQQAKLALHDFSGDVLVVCGDMPLIKSKTLVDLVEKHREKKSACTVLTLKSSEKKDFGLVIRDEKGLVSKIVEHKDASEDQKKVDEFNSGVYCFDKYLFSKALSHIDNNNIQKEYYL
;
A
#
# COMPACT_ATOMS: atom_id res chain seq x y z
N MET A 1 11.12 -6.51 26.27
CA MET A 1 11.55 -5.58 25.20
C MET A 1 10.29 -4.95 24.65
N ASN A 2 10.12 -3.62 24.76
CA ASN A 2 8.96 -2.98 24.13
C ASN A 2 9.07 -3.22 22.62
N SER A 3 8.08 -3.92 22.05
CA SER A 3 7.99 -4.08 20.59
C SER A 3 7.83 -2.69 19.98
N LYS A 4 8.59 -2.39 18.92
CA LYS A 4 8.43 -1.16 18.15
C LYS A 4 6.97 -1.08 17.66
N GLY A 5 6.32 0.07 17.81
CA GLY A 5 4.93 0.28 17.38
C GLY A 5 4.71 -0.05 15.90
N LEU A 6 3.47 -0.35 15.54
CA LEU A 6 3.05 -0.61 14.17
C LEU A 6 1.78 0.18 13.85
N ALA A 7 1.85 1.09 12.89
CA ALA A 7 0.68 1.70 12.27
C ALA A 7 0.43 1.07 10.90
N VAL A 8 -0.83 0.94 10.50
CA VAL A 8 -1.21 0.43 9.18
C VAL A 8 -1.91 1.52 8.38
N ILE A 9 -1.53 1.68 7.12
CA ILE A 9 -2.25 2.50 6.13
C ILE A 9 -2.85 1.56 5.09
N VAL A 10 -4.17 1.63 4.93
CA VAL A 10 -4.90 0.89 3.90
C VAL A 10 -5.33 1.87 2.81
N LEU A 11 -4.81 1.71 1.60
CA LEU A 11 -5.14 2.56 0.45
C LEU A 11 -6.43 2.06 -0.21
N ALA A 12 -7.52 2.83 -0.05
CA ALA A 12 -8.86 2.46 -0.51
C ALA A 12 -9.56 3.59 -1.30
N ALA A 13 -8.80 4.61 -1.76
CA ALA A 13 -9.37 5.81 -2.39
C ALA A 13 -9.71 5.64 -3.88
N GLY A 14 -9.19 4.61 -4.54
CA GLY A 14 -9.26 4.44 -5.98
C GLY A 14 -10.66 4.07 -6.49
N LYS A 15 -11.08 4.69 -7.60
CA LYS A 15 -12.35 4.41 -8.27
C LYS A 15 -12.41 3.01 -8.90
N GLY A 16 -11.27 2.43 -9.31
CA GLY A 16 -11.25 1.14 -10.01
C GLY A 16 -11.83 1.22 -11.42
N ALA A 17 -11.44 2.20 -12.21
CA ALA A 17 -12.00 2.49 -13.54
C ALA A 17 -12.05 1.26 -14.48
N ARG A 18 -11.09 0.34 -14.36
CA ARG A 18 -11.05 -0.92 -15.13
C ARG A 18 -12.21 -1.87 -14.85
N MET A 19 -12.85 -1.76 -13.69
CA MET A 19 -13.99 -2.61 -13.31
C MET A 19 -15.31 -2.18 -13.96
N LYS A 20 -15.34 -1.00 -14.61
CA LYS A 20 -16.54 -0.45 -15.29
C LYS A 20 -17.79 -0.50 -14.42
N SER A 21 -17.66 -0.20 -13.15
CA SER A 21 -18.71 -0.26 -12.12
C SER A 21 -18.90 1.10 -11.47
N SER A 22 -20.12 1.35 -10.98
CA SER A 22 -20.45 2.52 -10.17
C SER A 22 -20.10 2.35 -8.68
N ILE A 23 -19.72 1.14 -8.26
CA ILE A 23 -19.36 0.82 -6.88
C ILE A 23 -17.87 1.04 -6.69
N ALA A 24 -17.46 1.63 -5.56
CA ALA A 24 -16.05 1.76 -5.20
C ALA A 24 -15.35 0.39 -5.24
N LYS A 25 -14.14 0.33 -5.83
CA LYS A 25 -13.42 -0.93 -6.05
C LYS A 25 -13.39 -1.82 -4.81
N VAL A 26 -13.10 -1.22 -3.67
CA VAL A 26 -12.94 -1.92 -2.38
C VAL A 26 -14.24 -2.47 -1.79
N LEU A 27 -15.40 -2.00 -2.28
CA LEU A 27 -16.72 -2.46 -1.88
C LEU A 27 -17.28 -3.61 -2.73
N HIS A 28 -16.59 -3.99 -3.81
CA HIS A 28 -17.05 -5.12 -4.62
C HIS A 28 -17.04 -6.41 -3.79
N PRO A 29 -18.14 -7.19 -3.84
CA PRO A 29 -18.26 -8.35 -2.99
C PRO A 29 -17.49 -9.57 -3.52
N ILE A 30 -16.88 -10.32 -2.61
CA ILE A 30 -16.44 -11.70 -2.78
C ILE A 30 -17.12 -12.51 -1.67
N LYS A 31 -17.86 -13.57 -2.00
CA LYS A 31 -18.55 -14.40 -1.00
C LYS A 31 -19.33 -13.59 0.04
N ASN A 32 -20.10 -12.62 -0.40
CA ASN A 32 -20.95 -11.76 0.43
C ASN A 32 -20.22 -10.75 1.33
N GLN A 33 -18.92 -10.55 1.20
CA GLN A 33 -18.17 -9.51 1.92
C GLN A 33 -17.40 -8.62 0.93
N PRO A 34 -17.24 -7.31 1.20
CA PRO A 34 -16.43 -6.42 0.39
C PRO A 34 -14.96 -6.88 0.30
N LEU A 35 -14.27 -6.55 -0.79
CA LEU A 35 -12.82 -6.80 -0.91
C LEU A 35 -12.05 -6.32 0.31
N LEU A 36 -12.35 -5.10 0.76
CA LEU A 36 -11.69 -4.45 1.90
C LEU A 36 -11.86 -5.25 3.20
N TYR A 37 -13.00 -5.90 3.40
CA TYR A 37 -13.23 -6.75 4.57
C TYR A 37 -12.09 -7.77 4.75
N TYR A 38 -11.77 -8.51 3.68
CA TYR A 38 -10.72 -9.54 3.74
C TYR A 38 -9.32 -8.96 4.00
N VAL A 39 -9.05 -7.77 3.46
CA VAL A 39 -7.79 -7.07 3.74
C VAL A 39 -7.72 -6.71 5.23
N LEU A 40 -8.78 -6.12 5.79
CA LEU A 40 -8.82 -5.75 7.21
C LEU A 40 -8.69 -6.97 8.11
N GLU A 41 -9.36 -8.10 7.80
CA GLU A 41 -9.20 -9.36 8.54
C GLU A 41 -7.75 -9.87 8.50
N SER A 42 -7.05 -9.69 7.38
CA SER A 42 -5.64 -10.10 7.29
C SER A 42 -4.70 -9.28 8.17
N LEU A 43 -5.10 -8.09 8.60
CA LEU A 43 -4.34 -7.20 9.46
C LEU A 43 -4.51 -7.49 10.96
N VAL A 44 -5.60 -8.14 11.36
CA VAL A 44 -5.91 -8.40 12.78
C VAL A 44 -4.76 -9.09 13.54
N PRO A 45 -4.12 -10.16 12.99
CA PRO A 45 -3.03 -10.83 13.71
C PRO A 45 -1.76 -10.00 13.90
N LEU A 46 -1.59 -8.88 13.19
CA LEU A 46 -0.46 -7.97 13.38
C LEU A 46 -0.63 -7.10 14.62
N ASN A 47 -1.85 -7.03 15.16
CA ASN A 47 -2.21 -6.20 16.31
C ASN A 47 -1.60 -4.78 16.24
N PRO A 48 -1.92 -4.00 15.18
CA PRO A 48 -1.39 -2.65 15.03
C PRO A 48 -1.90 -1.72 16.13
N ASP A 49 -1.11 -0.70 16.49
CA ASP A 49 -1.52 0.34 17.44
C ASP A 49 -2.77 1.07 16.94
N PHE A 50 -2.83 1.32 15.62
CA PHE A 50 -4.02 1.81 14.91
C PHE A 50 -3.90 1.56 13.40
N SER A 51 -5.05 1.64 12.74
CA SER A 51 -5.15 1.52 11.28
C SER A 51 -5.81 2.75 10.68
N ILE A 52 -5.21 3.28 9.62
CA ILE A 52 -5.67 4.42 8.84
C ILE A 52 -6.25 3.90 7.53
N LEU A 53 -7.51 4.20 7.25
CA LEU A 53 -8.12 3.91 5.96
C LEU A 53 -8.18 5.17 5.11
N VAL A 54 -7.42 5.18 4.01
CA VAL A 54 -7.44 6.28 3.04
C VAL A 54 -8.59 6.04 2.07
N VAL A 55 -9.63 6.85 2.18
CA VAL A 55 -10.84 6.79 1.34
C VAL A 55 -10.84 7.90 0.29
N GLY A 56 -11.64 7.76 -0.76
CA GLY A 56 -11.74 8.77 -1.81
C GLY A 56 -13.05 8.61 -2.59
N PHE A 57 -13.05 7.87 -3.69
CA PHE A 57 -14.27 7.62 -4.43
C PHE A 57 -15.31 6.91 -3.55
N GLN A 58 -16.52 7.50 -3.44
CA GLN A 58 -17.59 7.07 -2.53
C GLN A 58 -17.15 7.00 -1.06
N SER A 59 -16.37 7.98 -0.61
CA SER A 59 -15.79 8.00 0.74
C SER A 59 -16.82 7.75 1.84
N GLU A 60 -18.00 8.37 1.76
CA GLU A 60 -19.04 8.24 2.79
C GLU A 60 -19.58 6.80 2.87
N VAL A 61 -19.83 6.16 1.72
CA VAL A 61 -20.30 4.77 1.69
C VAL A 61 -19.24 3.81 2.27
N VAL A 62 -17.97 4.04 1.96
CA VAL A 62 -16.87 3.24 2.53
C VAL A 62 -16.76 3.46 4.04
N LYS A 63 -16.82 4.71 4.52
CA LYS A 63 -16.76 5.05 5.95
C LYS A 63 -17.92 4.38 6.71
N GLU A 64 -19.14 4.48 6.19
CA GLU A 64 -20.32 3.86 6.80
C GLU A 64 -20.18 2.34 6.88
N SER A 65 -19.73 1.70 5.79
CA SER A 65 -19.57 0.22 5.72
C SER A 65 -18.56 -0.35 6.72
N PHE A 66 -17.65 0.48 7.24
CA PHE A 66 -16.57 0.05 8.15
C PHE A 66 -16.49 0.92 9.42
N SER A 67 -17.56 1.62 9.79
CA SER A 67 -17.59 2.54 10.92
C SER A 67 -17.36 1.86 12.29
N ASP A 68 -17.67 0.57 12.40
CA ASP A 68 -17.51 -0.26 13.61
C ASP A 68 -16.11 -0.87 13.77
N ARG A 69 -15.18 -0.61 12.85
CA ARG A 69 -13.86 -1.25 12.81
C ARG A 69 -12.75 -0.51 13.55
N GLY A 70 -13.05 0.59 14.23
CA GLY A 70 -12.03 1.38 14.95
C GLY A 70 -10.95 1.99 14.07
N LEU A 71 -11.30 2.30 12.81
CA LEU A 71 -10.38 2.86 11.83
C LEU A 71 -10.30 4.38 11.92
N ILE A 72 -9.13 4.95 11.67
CA ILE A 72 -8.94 6.37 11.41
C ILE A 72 -9.17 6.61 9.92
N PHE A 73 -10.21 7.35 9.56
CA PHE A 73 -10.49 7.67 8.16
C PHE A 73 -9.80 8.96 7.76
N VAL A 74 -9.08 8.93 6.63
CA VAL A 74 -8.53 10.12 5.98
C VAL A 74 -8.97 10.14 4.53
N GLU A 75 -9.21 11.33 3.97
CA GLU A 75 -9.77 11.46 2.65
C GLU A 75 -8.74 11.94 1.63
N GLN A 76 -8.61 11.20 0.55
CA GLN A 76 -7.93 11.62 -0.67
C GLN A 76 -8.96 12.23 -1.62
N LYS A 77 -9.10 13.56 -1.63
CA LYS A 77 -10.08 14.25 -2.48
C LYS A 77 -9.81 14.07 -3.96
N GLU A 78 -8.55 14.17 -4.36
CA GLU A 78 -8.10 14.00 -5.74
C GLU A 78 -7.28 12.72 -5.84
N GLN A 79 -7.65 11.80 -6.74
CA GLN A 79 -6.97 10.52 -6.91
C GLN A 79 -5.70 10.70 -7.78
N LEU A 80 -4.66 11.29 -7.20
CA LEU A 80 -3.40 11.61 -7.85
C LEU A 80 -2.31 10.53 -7.66
N GLY A 81 -2.69 9.30 -7.37
CA GLY A 81 -1.79 8.16 -7.22
C GLY A 81 -1.63 7.67 -5.79
N THR A 82 -0.90 6.55 -5.63
CA THR A 82 -0.73 5.83 -4.36
C THR A 82 0.11 6.61 -3.35
N GLY A 83 1.14 7.30 -3.81
CA GLY A 83 1.96 8.18 -2.97
C GLY A 83 1.16 9.37 -2.43
N HIS A 84 0.32 10.00 -3.28
CA HIS A 84 -0.59 11.06 -2.83
C HIS A 84 -1.60 10.52 -1.80
N ALA A 85 -2.12 9.30 -1.98
CA ALA A 85 -2.99 8.67 -0.99
C ALA A 85 -2.26 8.47 0.35
N ALA A 86 -1.04 7.97 0.32
CA ALA A 86 -0.22 7.78 1.52
C ALA A 86 0.11 9.11 2.23
N GLN A 87 0.30 10.20 1.49
CA GLN A 87 0.51 11.55 2.05
C GLN A 87 -0.67 12.01 2.91
N GLN A 88 -1.92 11.61 2.58
CA GLN A 88 -3.09 12.00 3.38
C GLN A 88 -3.04 11.42 4.80
N ALA A 89 -2.35 10.30 5.01
CA ALA A 89 -2.19 9.70 6.33
C ALA A 89 -1.16 10.41 7.22
N LYS A 90 -0.39 11.39 6.69
CA LYS A 90 0.74 12.02 7.39
C LYS A 90 0.35 12.66 8.72
N LEU A 91 -0.80 13.32 8.78
CA LEU A 91 -1.28 13.97 10.01
C LEU A 91 -1.65 12.94 11.09
N ALA A 92 -2.29 11.84 10.71
CA ALA A 92 -2.64 10.77 11.63
C ALA A 92 -1.41 10.04 12.21
N LEU A 93 -0.27 10.16 11.54
CA LEU A 93 1.02 9.59 11.99
C LEU A 93 1.87 10.57 12.79
N HIS A 94 1.40 11.81 13.06
CA HIS A 94 2.27 12.88 13.61
C HIS A 94 3.01 12.44 14.87
N ASP A 95 2.29 12.01 15.89
CA ASP A 95 2.85 11.63 17.20
C ASP A 95 3.23 10.16 17.31
N PHE A 96 3.11 9.40 16.21
CA PHE A 96 3.45 7.99 16.19
C PHE A 96 4.96 7.77 16.00
N SER A 97 5.49 6.79 16.72
CA SER A 97 6.86 6.30 16.56
C SER A 97 6.86 4.78 16.38
N GLY A 98 7.36 4.32 15.27
CA GLY A 98 7.32 2.88 14.97
C GLY A 98 7.52 2.58 13.48
N ASP A 99 6.94 1.48 13.05
CA ASP A 99 6.91 1.07 11.65
C ASP A 99 5.54 1.37 11.03
N VAL A 100 5.51 1.65 9.74
CA VAL A 100 4.30 1.91 8.97
C VAL A 100 4.16 0.83 7.91
N LEU A 101 3.14 -0.01 8.02
CA LEU A 101 2.75 -0.95 6.98
C LEU A 101 1.75 -0.31 6.04
N VAL A 102 2.03 -0.29 4.76
CA VAL A 102 1.12 0.20 3.71
C VAL A 102 0.61 -0.98 2.90
N VAL A 103 -0.71 -1.11 2.77
CA VAL A 103 -1.36 -2.16 1.98
C VAL A 103 -2.44 -1.57 1.08
N CYS A 104 -2.72 -2.24 -0.05
CA CYS A 104 -3.83 -1.86 -0.91
C CYS A 104 -5.12 -2.54 -0.44
N GLY A 105 -6.22 -1.79 -0.33
CA GLY A 105 -7.52 -2.28 0.13
C GLY A 105 -8.25 -3.22 -0.84
N ASP A 106 -7.66 -3.49 -2.00
CA ASP A 106 -8.19 -4.34 -3.06
C ASP A 106 -7.43 -5.67 -3.23
N MET A 107 -6.70 -6.09 -2.20
CA MET A 107 -5.92 -7.33 -2.18
C MET A 107 -6.54 -8.40 -1.25
N PRO A 108 -7.75 -8.91 -1.53
CA PRO A 108 -8.53 -9.76 -0.62
C PRO A 108 -7.89 -11.11 -0.31
N LEU A 109 -6.90 -11.54 -1.10
CA LEU A 109 -6.21 -12.81 -0.94
C LEU A 109 -4.86 -12.70 -0.22
N ILE A 110 -4.49 -11.49 0.25
CA ILE A 110 -3.27 -11.33 1.03
C ILE A 110 -3.41 -12.06 2.36
N LYS A 111 -2.38 -12.84 2.72
CA LYS A 111 -2.42 -13.65 3.94
C LYS A 111 -1.78 -12.88 5.11
N SER A 112 -2.37 -12.98 6.28
CA SER A 112 -1.81 -12.42 7.52
C SER A 112 -0.36 -12.84 7.74
N LYS A 113 -0.04 -14.13 7.53
CA LYS A 113 1.34 -14.63 7.65
C LYS A 113 2.32 -13.85 6.77
N THR A 114 1.96 -13.56 5.52
CA THR A 114 2.81 -12.79 4.61
C THR A 114 3.09 -11.38 5.15
N LEU A 115 2.08 -10.73 5.74
CA LEU A 115 2.22 -9.39 6.32
C LEU A 115 3.05 -9.43 7.61
N VAL A 116 2.86 -10.44 8.45
CA VAL A 116 3.69 -10.65 9.65
C VAL A 116 5.16 -10.86 9.26
N ASP A 117 5.42 -11.78 8.32
CA ASP A 117 6.78 -12.08 7.83
C ASP A 117 7.46 -10.83 7.24
N LEU A 118 6.69 -9.96 6.54
CA LEU A 118 7.20 -8.70 6.00
C LEU A 118 7.65 -7.74 7.10
N VAL A 119 6.82 -7.54 8.14
CA VAL A 119 7.12 -6.66 9.28
C VAL A 119 8.29 -7.22 10.09
N GLU A 120 8.32 -8.52 10.36
CA GLU A 120 9.42 -9.17 11.06
C GLU A 120 10.74 -9.00 10.30
N LYS A 121 10.72 -9.23 8.98
CA LYS A 121 11.90 -9.06 8.12
C LYS A 121 12.38 -7.62 8.07
N HIS A 122 11.46 -6.66 8.02
CA HIS A 122 11.77 -5.23 8.09
C HIS A 122 12.53 -4.90 9.39
N ARG A 123 12.03 -5.39 10.52
CA ARG A 123 12.63 -5.18 11.86
C ARG A 123 13.97 -5.88 12.02
N GLU A 124 14.06 -7.14 11.59
CA GLU A 124 15.31 -7.93 11.61
C GLU A 124 16.44 -7.20 10.86
N LYS A 125 16.14 -6.71 9.66
CA LYS A 125 17.11 -6.03 8.79
C LYS A 125 17.31 -4.56 9.14
N LYS A 126 16.51 -3.99 10.03
CA LYS A 126 16.51 -2.56 10.36
C LYS A 126 16.43 -1.71 9.09
N SER A 127 15.58 -2.11 8.17
CA SER A 127 15.47 -1.50 6.85
C SER A 127 14.77 -0.14 6.92
N ALA A 128 15.11 0.77 6.01
CA ALA A 128 14.35 2.00 5.79
C ALA A 128 12.98 1.70 5.17
N CYS A 129 12.99 0.78 4.20
CA CYS A 129 11.81 0.27 3.50
C CYS A 129 12.00 -1.21 3.19
N THR A 130 10.94 -1.99 3.33
CA THR A 130 10.86 -3.38 2.88
C THR A 130 9.63 -3.51 1.99
N VAL A 131 9.79 -3.99 0.77
CA VAL A 131 8.72 -4.18 -0.20
C VAL A 131 8.40 -5.66 -0.35
N LEU A 132 7.11 -5.98 -0.39
CA LEU A 132 6.64 -7.29 -0.81
C LEU A 132 6.67 -7.33 -2.33
N THR A 133 7.41 -8.28 -2.90
CA THR A 133 7.47 -8.50 -4.34
C THR A 133 6.83 -9.81 -4.73
N LEU A 134 6.48 -9.93 -5.99
CA LEU A 134 6.04 -11.20 -6.57
C LEU A 134 6.84 -11.50 -7.84
N LYS A 135 7.17 -12.78 -8.04
CA LYS A 135 7.80 -13.27 -9.26
C LYS A 135 6.78 -14.00 -10.12
N SER A 136 6.79 -13.71 -11.42
CA SER A 136 5.92 -14.37 -12.38
C SER A 136 6.57 -14.38 -13.76
N SER A 137 6.50 -15.51 -14.44
CA SER A 137 6.86 -15.59 -15.87
C SER A 137 5.84 -14.93 -16.79
N GLU A 138 4.61 -14.74 -16.30
CA GLU A 138 3.60 -13.98 -17.02
C GLU A 138 3.86 -12.48 -16.88
N LYS A 139 3.84 -11.78 -17.99
CA LYS A 139 3.98 -10.32 -17.99
C LYS A 139 2.74 -9.69 -17.33
N LYS A 140 2.99 -8.78 -16.40
CA LYS A 140 1.96 -8.06 -15.65
C LYS A 140 2.15 -6.55 -15.82
N ASP A 141 1.05 -5.81 -15.85
CA ASP A 141 1.05 -4.35 -15.87
C ASP A 141 1.27 -3.77 -14.45
N PHE A 142 2.26 -4.30 -13.73
CA PHE A 142 2.67 -3.84 -12.40
C PHE A 142 4.01 -3.10 -12.47
N GLY A 143 4.33 -2.33 -11.45
CA GLY A 143 5.66 -1.76 -11.28
C GLY A 143 6.72 -2.87 -11.25
N LEU A 144 7.83 -2.66 -11.96
CA LEU A 144 8.93 -3.59 -12.10
C LEU A 144 9.98 -3.32 -11.02
N VAL A 145 10.42 -4.36 -10.33
CA VAL A 145 11.44 -4.26 -9.29
C VAL A 145 12.81 -4.48 -9.90
N ILE A 146 13.59 -3.42 -9.96
CA ILE A 146 14.96 -3.46 -10.51
C ILE A 146 15.94 -3.62 -9.36
N ARG A 147 16.83 -4.63 -9.45
CA ARG A 147 17.87 -4.89 -8.47
C ARG A 147 19.23 -4.45 -8.98
N ASP A 148 20.08 -4.06 -8.05
CA ASP A 148 21.48 -3.79 -8.33
C ASP A 148 22.33 -5.09 -8.39
N GLU A 149 23.62 -4.96 -8.67
CA GLU A 149 24.58 -6.08 -8.73
C GLU A 149 24.70 -6.86 -7.41
N LYS A 150 24.33 -6.24 -6.28
CA LYS A 150 24.33 -6.87 -4.95
C LYS A 150 22.99 -7.55 -4.62
N GLY A 151 22.04 -7.52 -5.55
CA GLY A 151 20.69 -8.07 -5.36
C GLY A 151 19.76 -7.20 -4.50
N LEU A 152 20.16 -5.97 -4.16
CA LEU A 152 19.29 -5.03 -3.45
C LEU A 152 18.32 -4.34 -4.41
N VAL A 153 17.15 -3.97 -3.92
CA VAL A 153 16.20 -3.17 -4.70
C VAL A 153 16.82 -1.79 -4.95
N SER A 154 17.11 -1.49 -6.21
CA SER A 154 17.65 -0.22 -6.66
C SER A 154 16.56 0.79 -6.96
N LYS A 155 15.48 0.35 -7.64
CA LYS A 155 14.32 1.18 -7.97
C LYS A 155 13.10 0.32 -8.31
N ILE A 156 11.94 0.94 -8.26
CA ILE A 156 10.69 0.42 -8.80
C ILE A 156 10.31 1.31 -9.98
N VAL A 157 9.97 0.72 -11.12
CA VAL A 157 9.62 1.45 -12.35
C VAL A 157 8.25 0.98 -12.79
N GLU A 158 7.30 1.89 -12.89
CA GLU A 158 5.97 1.54 -13.40
C GLU A 158 6.05 1.05 -14.85
N HIS A 159 5.23 0.06 -15.20
CA HIS A 159 5.32 -0.61 -16.50
C HIS A 159 5.26 0.35 -17.70
N LYS A 160 4.50 1.44 -17.57
CA LYS A 160 4.37 2.46 -18.64
C LYS A 160 5.61 3.33 -18.79
N ASP A 161 6.38 3.51 -17.72
CA ASP A 161 7.61 4.30 -17.70
C ASP A 161 8.86 3.44 -17.97
N ALA A 162 8.70 2.12 -18.08
CA ALA A 162 9.79 1.17 -18.20
C ALA A 162 10.33 1.08 -19.64
N SER A 163 11.65 0.98 -19.76
CA SER A 163 12.31 0.65 -21.04
C SER A 163 12.04 -0.82 -21.43
N GLU A 164 12.26 -1.17 -22.71
CA GLU A 164 12.09 -2.54 -23.19
C GLU A 164 13.00 -3.55 -22.47
N ASP A 165 14.19 -3.14 -22.02
CA ASP A 165 15.07 -4.00 -21.24
C ASP A 165 14.53 -4.20 -19.80
N GLN A 166 13.99 -3.16 -19.18
CA GLN A 166 13.35 -3.26 -17.87
C GLN A 166 12.11 -4.16 -17.89
N LYS A 167 11.33 -4.13 -18.97
CA LYS A 167 10.16 -5.00 -19.17
C LYS A 167 10.48 -6.49 -19.27
N LYS A 168 11.76 -6.86 -19.35
CA LYS A 168 12.21 -8.27 -19.33
C LYS A 168 12.26 -8.84 -17.91
N VAL A 169 12.24 -7.98 -16.88
CA VAL A 169 12.27 -8.39 -15.48
C VAL A 169 11.00 -9.16 -15.12
N ASP A 170 11.16 -10.21 -14.31
CA ASP A 170 10.10 -11.10 -13.83
C ASP A 170 9.65 -10.83 -12.39
N GLU A 171 10.19 -9.77 -11.78
CA GLU A 171 9.88 -9.37 -10.41
C GLU A 171 9.04 -8.08 -10.40
N PHE A 172 7.91 -8.12 -9.68
CA PHE A 172 6.91 -7.07 -9.71
C PHE A 172 6.64 -6.51 -8.31
N ASN A 173 6.35 -5.23 -8.26
CA ASN A 173 5.89 -4.53 -7.06
C ASN A 173 4.45 -4.94 -6.72
N SER A 174 4.22 -5.42 -5.51
CA SER A 174 2.86 -5.74 -5.05
C SER A 174 2.08 -4.53 -4.55
N GLY A 175 2.75 -3.40 -4.29
CA GLY A 175 2.14 -2.25 -3.62
C GLY A 175 2.00 -2.40 -2.10
N VAL A 176 2.68 -3.39 -1.50
CA VAL A 176 2.71 -3.61 -0.05
C VAL A 176 4.10 -3.33 0.48
N TYR A 177 4.18 -2.44 1.49
CA TYR A 177 5.46 -1.95 2.01
C TYR A 177 5.43 -1.88 3.53
N CYS A 178 6.59 -2.09 4.15
CA CYS A 178 6.84 -1.72 5.54
C CYS A 178 7.97 -0.69 5.58
N PHE A 179 7.74 0.43 6.27
CA PHE A 179 8.66 1.54 6.39
C PHE A 179 9.02 1.84 7.84
N ASP A 180 10.23 2.33 8.08
CA ASP A 180 10.47 3.16 9.25
C ASP A 180 9.67 4.47 9.13
N LYS A 181 8.90 4.84 10.15
CA LYS A 181 7.98 6.00 10.11
C LYS A 181 8.67 7.32 9.80
N TYR A 182 9.84 7.54 10.39
CA TYR A 182 10.57 8.79 10.20
C TYR A 182 11.02 8.94 8.73
N LEU A 183 11.62 7.87 8.19
CA LEU A 183 12.09 7.85 6.80
C LEU A 183 10.91 7.88 5.81
N PHE A 184 9.79 7.20 6.12
CA PHE A 184 8.56 7.30 5.35
C PHE A 184 8.04 8.73 5.25
N SER A 185 7.91 9.41 6.39
CA SER A 185 7.43 10.81 6.43
C SER A 185 8.33 11.76 5.65
N LYS A 186 9.65 11.52 5.70
CA LYS A 186 10.64 12.28 4.93
C LYS A 186 10.53 11.97 3.43
N ALA A 187 10.42 10.70 3.04
CA ALA A 187 10.31 10.30 1.65
C ALA A 187 9.05 10.85 0.98
N LEU A 188 7.90 10.83 1.68
CA LEU A 188 6.64 11.37 1.16
C LEU A 188 6.71 12.84 0.76
N SER A 189 7.62 13.65 1.34
CA SER A 189 7.79 15.05 0.94
C SER A 189 8.67 15.25 -0.31
N HIS A 190 9.24 14.17 -0.85
CA HIS A 190 10.12 14.19 -2.01
C HIS A 190 9.54 13.47 -3.24
N ILE A 191 8.39 12.80 -3.08
CA ILE A 191 7.74 12.19 -4.24
C ILE A 191 7.16 13.26 -5.16
N ASP A 192 7.31 13.05 -6.45
CA ASP A 192 6.78 13.91 -7.50
C ASP A 192 5.89 13.11 -8.48
N ASN A 193 5.34 13.79 -9.47
CA ASN A 193 4.51 13.21 -10.51
C ASN A 193 5.15 13.35 -11.91
N ASN A 194 6.47 13.40 -11.96
CA ASN A 194 7.22 13.51 -13.21
C ASN A 194 7.34 12.15 -13.92
N ASN A 195 6.21 11.59 -14.30
CA ASN A 195 6.05 10.32 -14.98
C ASN A 195 4.94 10.40 -16.05
N ILE A 196 4.78 9.35 -16.86
CA ILE A 196 3.81 9.33 -17.98
C ILE A 196 2.37 9.49 -17.46
N GLN A 197 2.02 8.94 -16.33
CA GLN A 197 0.65 8.98 -15.79
C GLN A 197 0.36 10.27 -15.01
N LYS A 198 1.37 11.10 -14.72
CA LYS A 198 1.26 12.30 -13.87
C LYS A 198 0.71 11.99 -12.48
N GLU A 199 1.05 10.81 -11.95
CA GLU A 199 0.65 10.33 -10.64
C GLU A 199 1.83 10.32 -9.66
N TYR A 200 1.54 10.54 -8.37
CA TYR A 200 2.51 10.35 -7.30
C TYR A 200 2.54 8.87 -6.92
N TYR A 201 3.60 8.17 -7.27
CA TYR A 201 3.80 6.77 -6.89
C TYR A 201 4.45 6.65 -5.51
N LEU A 202 4.09 5.57 -4.80
CA LEU A 202 4.71 5.23 -3.51
C LEU A 202 5.92 4.33 -3.73
#